data_6da21af72701f447c688588d2c75ed24
#
_entry.id   6da21af72701f447c688588d2c75ed24
#
_cell.length_a   1.000
_cell.length_b   1.000
_cell.length_c   1.000
_cell.angle_alpha   90.00
_cell.angle_beta   90.00
_cell.angle_gamma   90.00
#
_symmetry.space_group_name_H-M   'P 1'
#
loop_
_entity.id
_entity.type
_entity.pdbx_description
1 polymer ?
#
loop_
_entity_poly.entity_id
_entity_poly.type
_entity_poly.pdbx_seq_one_letter_code
_entity_poly.pdbx_strand_id
1 'polypeptide(L)'
;PDNFQKGMRLTVMPVYRPAASSILRSFRASGKRHLLLTGGRGSGKTTLLRALMPSLCPDAPMLLTAAVPGRWVEMRDTAAGAAAVIGRFDAALPPGENRMRPVPDGFAAVGLPALQRMAAASGWAVLDELGYLESGCADFQQSVLDMLKVCRVLAVVRKQDTPFLRALCADPDAFVYDLDCPVPPLGCIVMASGLGRRFGGNKLMADLNGRPLAA
;
A
#
# COMPACT_ATOMS: atom_id res chain seq x y z
N PRO A 1 44.13 27.40 9.11
CA PRO A 1 42.80 27.72 8.71
C PRO A 1 42.46 26.83 7.54
N ASP A 2 41.76 25.75 7.72
CA ASP A 2 41.09 24.92 6.74
C ASP A 2 40.98 23.50 7.25
N ASN A 3 39.88 23.15 7.84
CA ASN A 3 39.43 21.75 7.90
C ASN A 3 38.06 21.66 8.63
N PHE A 4 36.98 22.12 8.01
CA PHE A 4 35.63 21.77 8.44
C PHE A 4 34.77 21.45 7.20
N GLN A 5 35.19 20.44 6.45
CA GLN A 5 34.31 19.73 5.50
C GLN A 5 34.56 18.23 5.60
N LYS A 6 34.31 17.65 6.74
CA LYS A 6 34.03 16.21 6.79
C LYS A 6 32.54 16.03 6.59
N GLY A 7 32.17 15.69 5.35
CA GLY A 7 30.82 15.41 4.96
C GLY A 7 30.15 14.40 5.88
N MET A 8 29.02 14.80 6.45
CA MET A 8 28.10 13.94 7.18
C MET A 8 27.56 12.94 6.16
N ARG A 9 28.13 11.73 6.10
CA ARG A 9 27.51 10.62 5.41
C ARG A 9 26.18 10.38 6.08
N LEU A 10 25.09 10.80 5.45
CA LEU A 10 23.76 10.32 5.78
C LEU A 10 23.77 8.81 5.57
N THR A 11 23.93 8.07 6.67
CA THR A 11 23.69 6.63 6.65
C THR A 11 22.21 6.48 6.40
N VAL A 12 21.85 6.13 5.15
CA VAL A 12 20.48 5.77 4.82
C VAL A 12 20.16 4.55 5.69
N MET A 13 19.35 4.77 6.72
CA MET A 13 18.86 3.67 7.55
C MET A 13 18.18 2.66 6.62
N PRO A 14 18.48 1.36 6.73
CA PRO A 14 17.80 0.37 5.93
C PRO A 14 16.30 0.49 6.18
N VAL A 15 15.52 0.70 5.10
CA VAL A 15 14.07 0.76 5.20
C VAL A 15 13.60 -0.57 5.77
N TYR A 16 13.09 -0.53 7.01
CA TYR A 16 12.55 -1.72 7.65
C TYR A 16 11.37 -2.22 6.84
N ARG A 17 11.50 -3.41 6.27
CA ARG A 17 10.41 -4.11 5.58
C ARG A 17 9.96 -5.25 6.48
N PRO A 18 8.81 -5.15 7.12
CA PRO A 18 8.30 -6.23 7.94
C PRO A 18 8.05 -7.47 7.07
N ALA A 19 8.32 -8.64 7.65
CA ALA A 19 8.02 -9.90 6.99
C ALA A 19 6.52 -10.02 6.72
N ALA A 20 6.13 -10.64 5.61
CA ALA A 20 4.73 -10.89 5.27
C ALA A 20 3.96 -11.56 6.42
N SER A 21 4.59 -12.46 7.16
CA SER A 21 4.03 -13.12 8.35
C SER A 21 3.65 -12.15 9.47
N SER A 22 4.39 -11.05 9.64
CA SER A 22 4.08 -10.01 10.62
C SER A 22 2.83 -9.24 10.23
N ILE A 23 2.73 -8.87 8.94
CA ILE A 23 1.56 -8.17 8.40
C ILE A 23 0.30 -9.05 8.50
N LEU A 24 0.42 -10.33 8.15
CA LEU A 24 -0.66 -11.31 8.30
C LEU A 24 -1.17 -11.41 9.73
N ARG A 25 -0.25 -11.42 10.70
CA ARG A 25 -0.60 -11.47 12.12
C ARG A 25 -1.37 -10.22 12.54
N SER A 26 -0.89 -9.03 12.16
CA SER A 26 -1.56 -7.76 12.45
C SER A 26 -2.93 -7.67 11.76
N PHE A 27 -3.02 -8.07 10.51
CA PHE A 27 -4.27 -8.12 9.77
C PHE A 27 -5.29 -9.05 10.44
N ARG A 28 -4.90 -10.28 10.80
CA ARG A 28 -5.78 -11.24 11.48
C ARG A 28 -6.21 -10.73 12.86
N ALA A 29 -5.30 -10.12 13.61
CA ALA A 29 -5.59 -9.55 14.92
C ALA A 29 -6.55 -8.33 14.84
N SER A 30 -6.57 -7.61 13.72
CA SER A 30 -7.47 -6.47 13.53
C SER A 30 -8.94 -6.86 13.37
N GLY A 31 -9.26 -8.11 13.05
CA GLY A 31 -10.61 -8.58 12.74
C GLY A 31 -11.19 -8.02 11.43
N LYS A 32 -10.41 -7.26 10.65
CA LYS A 32 -10.85 -6.67 9.38
C LYS A 32 -10.99 -7.71 8.28
N ARG A 33 -11.79 -7.39 7.27
CA ARG A 33 -12.10 -8.29 6.15
C ARG A 33 -11.19 -8.07 4.95
N HIS A 34 -10.75 -6.83 4.71
CA HIS A 34 -9.96 -6.44 3.55
C HIS A 34 -8.55 -6.05 3.95
N LEU A 35 -7.56 -6.42 3.14
CA LEU A 35 -6.17 -5.99 3.30
C LEU A 35 -5.78 -5.14 2.10
N LEU A 36 -5.55 -3.85 2.34
CA LEU A 36 -5.16 -2.88 1.34
C LEU A 36 -3.69 -2.49 1.56
N LEU A 37 -2.87 -2.67 0.52
CA LEU A 37 -1.45 -2.35 0.55
C LEU A 37 -1.23 -1.02 -0.19
N THR A 38 -0.70 -0.02 0.49
CA THR A 38 -0.37 1.27 -0.11
C THR A 38 1.10 1.63 0.09
N GLY A 39 1.55 2.68 -0.56
CA GLY A 39 2.93 3.16 -0.51
C GLY A 39 3.38 3.75 -1.84
N GLY A 40 4.53 4.40 -1.85
CA GLY A 40 5.14 5.05 -3.00
C GLY A 40 5.44 4.11 -4.16
N ARG A 41 5.82 4.70 -5.29
CA ARG A 41 6.27 3.92 -6.46
C ARG A 41 7.53 3.12 -6.11
N GLY A 42 7.56 1.84 -6.45
CA GLY A 42 8.70 0.96 -6.18
C GLY A 42 8.84 0.51 -4.72
N SER A 43 7.89 0.82 -3.83
CA SER A 43 7.93 0.40 -2.41
C SER A 43 7.81 -1.11 -2.20
N GLY A 44 7.47 -1.89 -3.24
CA GLY A 44 7.37 -3.35 -3.18
C GLY A 44 5.96 -3.88 -2.93
N LYS A 45 4.90 -3.09 -3.17
CA LYS A 45 3.48 -3.47 -2.97
C LYS A 45 3.11 -4.79 -3.65
N THR A 46 3.34 -4.90 -4.96
CA THR A 46 3.07 -6.12 -5.73
C THR A 46 3.89 -7.33 -5.24
N THR A 47 5.14 -7.11 -4.83
CA THR A 47 5.99 -8.16 -4.25
C THR A 47 5.39 -8.67 -2.94
N LEU A 48 4.96 -7.74 -2.08
CA LEU A 48 4.32 -8.07 -0.82
C LEU A 48 2.97 -8.76 -1.04
N LEU A 49 2.14 -8.26 -1.95
CA LEU A 49 0.88 -8.89 -2.33
C LEU A 49 1.09 -10.36 -2.69
N ARG A 50 2.04 -10.64 -3.59
CA ARG A 50 2.38 -12.01 -4.00
C ARG A 50 2.89 -12.88 -2.85
N ALA A 51 3.62 -12.31 -1.90
CA ALA A 51 4.08 -13.03 -0.71
C ALA A 51 2.95 -13.34 0.29
N LEU A 52 1.88 -12.55 0.31
CA LEU A 52 0.73 -12.73 1.19
C LEU A 52 -0.31 -13.72 0.64
N MET A 53 -0.46 -13.77 -0.69
CA MET A 53 -1.47 -14.61 -1.36
C MET A 53 -1.47 -16.07 -0.94
N PRO A 54 -0.33 -16.80 -0.89
CA PRO A 54 -0.33 -18.24 -0.54
C PRO A 54 -0.93 -18.53 0.84
N SER A 55 -0.89 -17.56 1.75
CA SER A 55 -1.39 -17.71 3.12
C SER A 55 -2.80 -17.16 3.35
N LEU A 56 -3.30 -16.32 2.43
CA LEU A 56 -4.62 -15.69 2.53
C LEU A 56 -5.61 -16.24 1.51
N CYS A 57 -5.18 -16.35 0.26
CA CYS A 57 -6.06 -16.55 -0.88
C CYS A 57 -5.33 -17.22 -2.06
N PRO A 58 -4.80 -18.45 -1.92
CA PRO A 58 -3.94 -19.07 -2.94
C PRO A 58 -4.61 -19.18 -4.32
N ASP A 59 -5.90 -19.45 -4.35
CA ASP A 59 -6.68 -19.69 -5.57
C ASP A 59 -7.60 -18.52 -5.94
N ALA A 60 -7.40 -17.33 -5.34
CA ALA A 60 -8.26 -16.18 -5.61
C ALA A 60 -8.10 -15.68 -7.04
N PRO A 61 -9.20 -15.35 -7.72
CA PRO A 61 -9.14 -14.67 -8.99
C PRO A 61 -8.49 -13.29 -8.82
N MET A 62 -7.67 -12.91 -9.81
CA MET A 62 -6.93 -11.65 -9.79
C MET A 62 -7.31 -10.79 -10.99
N LEU A 63 -7.46 -9.50 -10.72
CA LEU A 63 -7.48 -8.45 -11.72
C LEU A 63 -6.15 -7.69 -11.63
N LEU A 64 -5.29 -7.89 -12.61
CA LEU A 64 -3.94 -7.35 -12.64
C LEU A 64 -3.85 -6.14 -13.56
N THR A 65 -3.07 -5.13 -13.19
CA THR A 65 -2.67 -4.07 -14.11
C THR A 65 -1.17 -4.13 -14.38
N ALA A 66 -0.80 -4.01 -15.64
CA ALA A 66 0.58 -4.02 -16.08
C ALA A 66 0.86 -2.81 -17.00
N ALA A 67 1.87 -2.03 -16.65
CA ALA A 67 2.29 -0.91 -17.48
C ALA A 67 3.32 -1.36 -18.54
N VAL A 68 3.06 -1.02 -19.80
CA VAL A 68 4.04 -1.03 -20.88
C VAL A 68 4.63 0.38 -20.95
N PRO A 69 5.89 0.58 -20.55
CA PRO A 69 6.49 1.91 -20.42
C PRO A 69 6.37 2.73 -21.71
N GLY A 70 5.90 3.98 -21.58
CA GLY A 70 5.74 4.91 -22.70
C GLY A 70 4.65 4.55 -23.71
N ARG A 71 3.81 3.54 -23.43
CA ARG A 71 2.75 3.07 -24.36
C ARG A 71 1.39 3.03 -23.71
N TRP A 72 1.12 2.02 -22.87
CA TRP A 72 -0.20 1.81 -22.28
C TRP A 72 -0.14 1.08 -20.93
N VAL A 73 -1.26 1.03 -20.26
CA VAL A 73 -1.53 0.14 -19.12
C VAL A 73 -2.58 -0.86 -19.55
N GLU A 74 -2.31 -2.14 -19.33
CA GLU A 74 -3.21 -3.26 -19.59
C GLU A 74 -3.80 -3.77 -18.28
N MET A 75 -5.08 -4.07 -18.29
CA MET A 75 -5.78 -4.82 -17.25
C MET A 75 -6.00 -6.24 -17.73
N ARG A 76 -5.73 -7.22 -16.86
CA ARG A 76 -5.86 -8.64 -17.16
C ARG A 76 -6.64 -9.36 -16.07
N ASP A 77 -7.65 -10.08 -16.48
CA ASP A 77 -8.37 -11.02 -15.63
C ASP A 77 -7.71 -12.39 -15.72
N THR A 78 -7.17 -12.87 -14.61
CA THR A 78 -6.45 -14.17 -14.59
C THR A 78 -7.37 -15.38 -14.68
N ALA A 79 -8.63 -15.25 -14.27
CA ALA A 79 -9.58 -16.34 -14.29
C ALA A 79 -10.14 -16.59 -15.70
N ALA A 80 -10.45 -15.53 -16.44
CA ALA A 80 -10.97 -15.63 -17.82
C ALA A 80 -9.87 -15.58 -18.88
N GLY A 81 -8.63 -15.19 -18.52
CA GLY A 81 -7.56 -14.96 -19.50
C GLY A 81 -7.76 -13.73 -20.38
N ALA A 82 -8.78 -12.91 -20.10
CA ALA A 82 -9.10 -11.72 -20.86
C ALA A 82 -8.17 -10.55 -20.50
N ALA A 83 -7.84 -9.72 -21.49
CA ALA A 83 -7.02 -8.52 -21.26
C ALA A 83 -7.52 -7.35 -22.14
N ALA A 84 -7.38 -6.12 -21.61
CA ALA A 84 -7.69 -4.90 -22.35
C ALA A 84 -6.84 -3.72 -21.88
N VAL A 85 -6.63 -2.75 -22.79
CA VAL A 85 -5.93 -1.50 -22.47
C VAL A 85 -6.87 -0.58 -21.67
N ILE A 86 -6.43 -0.17 -20.47
CA ILE A 86 -7.19 0.72 -19.58
C ILE A 86 -6.57 2.12 -19.48
N GLY A 87 -5.37 2.32 -20.01
CA GLY A 87 -4.70 3.62 -20.03
C GLY A 87 -3.76 3.72 -21.21
N ARG A 88 -3.72 4.89 -21.87
CA ARG A 88 -2.80 5.19 -22.96
C ARG A 88 -1.88 6.34 -22.59
N PHE A 89 -0.59 6.17 -22.92
CA PHE A 89 0.39 7.23 -22.71
C PHE A 89 0.12 8.42 -23.64
N ASP A 90 0.10 9.61 -23.05
CA ASP A 90 -0.05 10.87 -23.78
C ASP A 90 1.24 11.69 -23.67
N ALA A 91 1.98 11.76 -24.76
CA ALA A 91 3.24 12.49 -24.84
C ALA A 91 3.05 14.03 -24.78
N ALA A 92 1.84 14.52 -25.05
CA ALA A 92 1.52 15.95 -25.02
C ALA A 92 1.38 16.49 -23.58
N LEU A 93 1.19 15.61 -22.58
CA LEU A 93 1.14 16.04 -21.20
C LEU A 93 2.54 16.38 -20.66
N PRO A 94 2.65 17.43 -19.80
CA PRO A 94 3.91 17.85 -19.21
C PRO A 94 4.64 16.73 -18.46
N PRO A 95 5.99 16.74 -18.41
CA PRO A 95 6.74 15.85 -17.55
C PRO A 95 6.36 16.05 -16.06
N GLY A 96 6.16 14.94 -15.34
CA GLY A 96 5.81 14.98 -13.91
C GLY A 96 4.32 14.83 -13.60
N GLU A 97 3.44 14.97 -14.58
CA GLU A 97 2.02 14.67 -14.43
C GLU A 97 1.70 13.20 -14.73
N ASN A 98 0.47 12.78 -14.41
CA ASN A 98 -0.05 11.46 -14.76
C ASN A 98 -0.25 11.38 -16.28
N ARG A 99 0.75 10.95 -17.01
CA ARG A 99 0.79 10.92 -18.48
C ARG A 99 0.04 9.75 -19.11
N MET A 100 -0.74 9.02 -18.34
CA MET A 100 -1.64 7.98 -18.84
C MET A 100 -3.07 8.48 -18.83
N ARG A 101 -3.71 8.54 -19.98
CA ARG A 101 -5.15 8.84 -20.09
C ARG A 101 -5.96 7.57 -19.91
N PRO A 102 -7.00 7.58 -19.07
CA PRO A 102 -7.91 6.45 -18.92
C PRO A 102 -8.55 6.04 -20.27
N VAL A 103 -8.76 4.74 -20.43
CA VAL A 103 -9.50 4.13 -21.54
C VAL A 103 -10.70 3.39 -20.94
N PRO A 104 -11.88 4.03 -20.83
CA PRO A 104 -13.06 3.45 -20.17
C PRO A 104 -13.52 2.12 -20.77
N ASP A 105 -13.43 1.97 -22.09
CA ASP A 105 -13.83 0.74 -22.79
C ASP A 105 -13.05 -0.50 -22.28
N GLY A 106 -11.79 -0.33 -21.88
CA GLY A 106 -11.00 -1.43 -21.33
C GLY A 106 -11.52 -1.90 -19.97
N PHE A 107 -11.96 -0.97 -19.12
CA PHE A 107 -12.62 -1.29 -17.86
C PHE A 107 -13.96 -1.99 -18.08
N ALA A 108 -14.75 -1.53 -19.05
CA ALA A 108 -16.03 -2.15 -19.41
C ALA A 108 -15.84 -3.57 -19.96
N ALA A 109 -14.84 -3.77 -20.83
CA ALA A 109 -14.62 -5.04 -21.50
C ALA A 109 -14.05 -6.14 -20.58
N VAL A 110 -13.18 -5.81 -19.64
CA VAL A 110 -12.47 -6.78 -18.78
C VAL A 110 -12.77 -6.57 -17.31
N GLY A 111 -12.68 -5.33 -16.83
CA GLY A 111 -12.79 -5.02 -15.42
C GLY A 111 -14.17 -5.36 -14.84
N LEU A 112 -15.24 -4.82 -15.43
CA LEU A 112 -16.61 -5.04 -14.92
C LEU A 112 -17.01 -6.53 -14.94
N PRO A 113 -16.82 -7.29 -16.03
CA PRO A 113 -17.12 -8.72 -16.01
C PRO A 113 -16.31 -9.52 -14.98
N ALA A 114 -15.03 -9.14 -14.75
CA ALA A 114 -14.20 -9.78 -13.73
C ALA A 114 -14.74 -9.52 -12.32
N LEU A 115 -15.05 -8.26 -11.98
CA LEU A 115 -15.62 -7.90 -10.69
C LEU A 115 -16.97 -8.58 -10.43
N GLN A 116 -17.82 -8.69 -11.42
CA GLN A 116 -19.10 -9.39 -11.33
C GLN A 116 -18.91 -10.88 -11.00
N ARG A 117 -17.97 -11.55 -11.68
CA ARG A 117 -17.64 -12.96 -11.37
C ARG A 117 -17.07 -13.13 -9.97
N MET A 118 -16.18 -12.24 -9.55
CA MET A 118 -15.60 -12.25 -8.20
C MET A 118 -16.70 -12.05 -7.14
N ALA A 119 -17.59 -11.11 -7.35
CA ALA A 119 -18.71 -10.85 -6.45
C ALA A 119 -19.67 -12.05 -6.35
N ALA A 120 -19.99 -12.70 -7.47
CA ALA A 120 -20.83 -13.90 -7.49
C ALA A 120 -20.19 -15.08 -6.75
N ALA A 121 -18.87 -15.22 -6.78
CA ALA A 121 -18.14 -16.27 -6.06
C ALA A 121 -18.04 -15.97 -4.54
N SER A 122 -18.24 -14.74 -4.11
CA SER A 122 -18.24 -14.26 -2.70
C SER A 122 -17.04 -14.73 -1.84
N GLY A 123 -15.91 -15.01 -2.46
CA GLY A 123 -14.67 -15.45 -1.82
C GLY A 123 -13.66 -14.32 -1.63
N TRP A 124 -12.37 -14.65 -1.82
CA TRP A 124 -11.31 -13.66 -1.96
C TRP A 124 -11.23 -13.14 -3.39
N ALA A 125 -11.02 -11.83 -3.53
CA ALA A 125 -10.68 -11.17 -4.78
C ALA A 125 -9.35 -10.43 -4.63
N VAL A 126 -8.51 -10.46 -5.66
CA VAL A 126 -7.20 -9.80 -5.65
C VAL A 126 -7.16 -8.73 -6.74
N LEU A 127 -6.81 -7.49 -6.36
CA LEU A 127 -6.71 -6.34 -7.27
C LEU A 127 -5.30 -5.74 -7.21
N ASP A 128 -4.56 -5.77 -8.32
CA ASP A 128 -3.20 -5.22 -8.41
C ASP A 128 -3.03 -4.46 -9.74
N GLU A 129 -3.16 -3.17 -9.77
CA GLU A 129 -3.19 -2.09 -8.79
C GLU A 129 -4.42 -1.19 -9.03
N LEU A 130 -4.98 -0.53 -7.98
CA LEU A 130 -6.01 0.51 -8.11
C LEU A 130 -5.36 1.90 -7.99
N GLY A 131 -5.72 2.84 -8.89
CA GLY A 131 -5.10 4.15 -8.95
C GLY A 131 -5.99 5.23 -9.55
N TYR A 132 -5.39 6.22 -10.20
CA TYR A 132 -6.13 7.33 -10.82
C TYR A 132 -6.79 6.98 -12.15
N LEU A 133 -6.38 5.90 -12.82
CA LEU A 133 -6.97 5.50 -14.10
C LEU A 133 -8.45 5.16 -13.97
N GLU A 134 -8.85 4.67 -12.81
CA GLU A 134 -10.24 4.38 -12.47
C GLU A 134 -11.10 5.65 -12.36
N SER A 135 -10.50 6.84 -12.19
CA SER A 135 -11.24 8.10 -11.97
C SER A 135 -12.20 8.47 -13.09
N GLY A 136 -11.97 7.96 -14.32
CA GLY A 136 -12.86 8.15 -15.46
C GLY A 136 -13.95 7.08 -15.60
N CYS A 137 -14.07 6.11 -14.68
CA CYS A 137 -14.89 4.91 -14.84
C CYS A 137 -15.78 4.68 -13.60
N ALA A 138 -16.84 5.47 -13.47
CA ALA A 138 -17.74 5.45 -12.30
C ALA A 138 -18.32 4.04 -12.02
N ASP A 139 -18.73 3.33 -13.06
CA ASP A 139 -19.31 1.99 -12.93
C ASP A 139 -18.29 0.99 -12.38
N PHE A 140 -17.03 1.09 -12.81
CA PHE A 140 -15.95 0.25 -12.27
C PHE A 140 -15.67 0.58 -10.80
N GLN A 141 -15.57 1.87 -10.44
CA GLN A 141 -15.39 2.30 -9.06
C GLN A 141 -16.52 1.78 -8.16
N GLN A 142 -17.77 1.96 -8.60
CA GLN A 142 -18.93 1.48 -7.86
C GLN A 142 -18.92 -0.04 -7.70
N SER A 143 -18.59 -0.77 -8.78
CA SER A 143 -18.49 -2.24 -8.72
C SER A 143 -17.41 -2.73 -7.75
N VAL A 144 -16.28 -2.03 -7.63
CA VAL A 144 -15.25 -2.34 -6.62
C VAL A 144 -15.80 -2.11 -5.21
N LEU A 145 -16.46 -0.97 -4.97
CA LEU A 145 -17.03 -0.66 -3.65
C LEU A 145 -18.15 -1.64 -3.26
N ASP A 146 -18.97 -2.06 -4.22
CA ASP A 146 -20.03 -3.05 -3.97
C ASP A 146 -19.44 -4.45 -3.71
N MET A 147 -18.35 -4.79 -4.38
CA MET A 147 -17.64 -6.05 -4.13
C MET A 147 -17.09 -6.15 -2.69
N LEU A 148 -16.68 -5.04 -2.05
CA LEU A 148 -16.26 -5.05 -0.65
C LEU A 148 -17.36 -5.56 0.30
N LYS A 149 -18.63 -5.39 -0.05
CA LYS A 149 -19.75 -5.84 0.77
C LYS A 149 -19.88 -7.36 0.79
N VAL A 150 -19.48 -8.04 -0.28
CA VAL A 150 -19.70 -9.48 -0.49
C VAL A 150 -18.41 -10.32 -0.52
N CYS A 151 -17.28 -9.75 -0.93
CA CYS A 151 -15.98 -10.41 -0.99
C CYS A 151 -15.05 -10.00 0.14
N ARG A 152 -14.01 -10.82 0.37
CA ARG A 152 -12.76 -10.39 1.02
C ARG A 152 -11.81 -9.87 -0.05
N VAL A 153 -11.15 -8.76 0.18
CA VAL A 153 -10.30 -8.14 -0.84
C VAL A 153 -8.86 -8.02 -0.34
N LEU A 154 -7.93 -8.47 -1.17
CA LEU A 154 -6.51 -8.15 -1.08
C LEU A 154 -6.18 -7.23 -2.25
N ALA A 155 -5.83 -5.96 -1.98
CA ALA A 155 -5.58 -5.01 -3.05
C ALA A 155 -4.31 -4.19 -2.85
N VAL A 156 -3.67 -3.85 -3.97
CA VAL A 156 -2.68 -2.77 -4.05
C VAL A 156 -3.39 -1.49 -4.43
N VAL A 157 -3.22 -0.47 -3.60
CA VAL A 157 -3.83 0.85 -3.78
C VAL A 157 -2.72 1.89 -3.92
N ARG A 158 -2.75 2.67 -5.00
CA ARG A 158 -1.80 3.76 -5.18
C ARG A 158 -1.99 4.83 -4.10
N LYS A 159 -0.87 5.38 -3.64
CA LYS A 159 -0.86 6.51 -2.71
C LYS A 159 -1.17 7.81 -3.49
N GLN A 160 -2.43 7.97 -3.85
CA GLN A 160 -2.95 9.11 -4.61
C GLN A 160 -4.23 9.60 -3.95
N ASP A 161 -4.49 10.91 -4.07
CA ASP A 161 -5.68 11.52 -3.48
C ASP A 161 -6.81 11.61 -4.52
N THR A 162 -7.62 10.56 -4.60
CA THR A 162 -8.87 10.56 -5.37
C THR A 162 -10.05 10.22 -4.44
N PRO A 163 -11.28 10.70 -4.74
CA PRO A 163 -12.46 10.36 -3.93
C PRO A 163 -12.67 8.84 -3.81
N PHE A 164 -12.45 8.10 -4.89
CA PHE A 164 -12.56 6.64 -4.93
C PHE A 164 -11.57 5.96 -3.98
N LEU A 165 -10.28 6.29 -4.08
CA LEU A 165 -9.24 5.67 -3.24
C LEU A 165 -9.41 6.04 -1.76
N ARG A 166 -9.88 7.27 -1.47
CA ARG A 166 -10.24 7.65 -0.10
C ARG A 166 -11.39 6.82 0.44
N ALA A 167 -12.46 6.65 -0.34
CA ALA A 167 -13.60 5.82 0.06
C ALA A 167 -13.18 4.37 0.32
N LEU A 168 -12.35 3.80 -0.55
CA LEU A 168 -11.81 2.45 -0.42
C LEU A 168 -10.97 2.29 0.87
N CYS A 169 -10.06 3.23 1.14
CA CYS A 169 -9.21 3.20 2.33
C CYS A 169 -9.95 3.55 3.64
N ALA A 170 -11.08 4.24 3.54
CA ALA A 170 -11.93 4.60 4.68
C ALA A 170 -12.98 3.52 5.02
N ASP A 171 -13.05 2.43 4.25
CA ASP A 171 -13.96 1.33 4.54
C ASP A 171 -13.71 0.79 5.96
N PRO A 172 -14.74 0.66 6.81
CA PRO A 172 -14.58 0.24 8.20
C PRO A 172 -14.01 -1.18 8.34
N ASP A 173 -14.15 -2.02 7.33
CA ASP A 173 -13.62 -3.38 7.28
C ASP A 173 -12.25 -3.47 6.59
N ALA A 174 -11.66 -2.35 6.19
CA ALA A 174 -10.33 -2.32 5.58
C ALA A 174 -9.20 -2.21 6.63
N PHE A 175 -8.20 -3.05 6.49
CA PHE A 175 -6.89 -2.90 7.12
C PHE A 175 -5.93 -2.33 6.09
N VAL A 176 -5.63 -1.04 6.20
CA VAL A 176 -4.70 -0.37 5.30
C VAL A 176 -3.29 -0.47 5.84
N TYR A 177 -2.40 -1.07 5.05
CA TYR A 177 -0.98 -1.18 5.37
C TYR A 177 -0.16 -0.28 4.45
N ASP A 178 0.46 0.76 5.01
CA ASP A 178 1.30 1.69 4.27
C ASP A 178 2.77 1.25 4.33
N LEU A 179 3.34 0.88 3.18
CA LEU A 179 4.73 0.42 3.07
C LEU A 179 5.75 1.56 3.27
N ASP A 180 5.34 2.81 3.19
CA ASP A 180 6.20 3.96 3.49
C ASP A 180 6.24 4.23 4.99
N CYS A 181 5.22 3.76 5.73
CA CYS A 181 5.12 3.83 7.19
C CYS A 181 4.92 2.41 7.76
N PRO A 182 5.91 1.52 7.60
CA PRO A 182 5.74 0.07 7.87
C PRO A 182 5.61 -0.28 9.34
N VAL A 183 5.85 0.68 10.22
CA VAL A 183 5.72 0.51 11.67
C VAL A 183 4.62 1.46 12.15
N PRO A 184 3.59 0.98 12.85
CA PRO A 184 2.66 1.87 13.52
C PRO A 184 3.45 2.76 14.49
N PRO A 185 3.04 4.02 14.72
CA PRO A 185 3.73 4.90 15.65
C PRO A 185 3.86 4.19 17.01
N LEU A 186 5.08 3.82 17.36
CA LEU A 186 5.36 3.19 18.64
C LEU A 186 5.42 4.30 19.69
N GLY A 187 4.50 4.30 20.64
CA GLY A 187 4.62 5.06 21.87
C GLY A 187 5.62 4.37 22.79
N CYS A 188 6.68 5.05 23.18
CA CYS A 188 7.59 4.59 24.19
C CYS A 188 7.23 5.26 25.53
N ILE A 189 6.88 4.45 26.53
CA ILE A 189 6.74 4.94 27.91
C ILE A 189 8.07 4.74 28.61
N VAL A 190 8.80 5.82 28.85
CA VAL A 190 10.02 5.78 29.63
C VAL A 190 9.65 5.85 31.11
N MET A 191 9.79 4.74 31.82
CA MET A 191 9.63 4.69 33.29
C MET A 191 10.82 5.35 33.96
N ALA A 192 10.66 6.61 34.35
CA ALA A 192 11.71 7.47 34.88
C ALA A 192 11.59 7.76 36.40
N SER A 193 10.84 6.93 37.14
CA SER A 193 10.51 7.15 38.57
C SER A 193 11.58 6.79 39.58
N GLY A 194 12.71 6.25 39.16
CA GLY A 194 13.79 5.85 40.07
C GLY A 194 14.61 7.02 40.61
N LEU A 195 14.69 7.19 41.94
CA LEU A 195 15.42 8.25 42.61
C LEU A 195 16.96 8.20 42.42
N GLY A 196 17.48 7.23 41.67
CA GLY A 196 18.91 7.14 41.36
C GLY A 196 19.87 7.08 42.58
N ARG A 197 19.39 6.64 43.75
CA ARG A 197 20.17 6.67 45.04
C ARG A 197 21.55 6.04 44.95
N ARG A 198 21.70 4.96 44.16
CA ARG A 198 22.99 4.30 43.94
C ARG A 198 23.89 5.06 42.96
N PHE A 199 23.33 5.96 42.18
CA PHE A 199 24.03 6.76 41.18
C PHE A 199 24.43 8.15 41.71
N GLY A 200 24.01 8.50 42.91
CA GLY A 200 24.31 9.80 43.53
C GLY A 200 23.54 10.99 42.95
N GLY A 201 22.54 10.74 42.10
CA GLY A 201 21.75 11.80 41.45
C GLY A 201 20.75 11.25 40.45
N ASN A 202 20.11 12.16 39.72
CA ASN A 202 19.18 11.75 38.66
C ASN A 202 19.94 11.21 37.43
N LYS A 203 20.01 9.88 37.31
CA LYS A 203 20.74 9.21 36.23
C LYS A 203 20.19 9.50 34.83
N LEU A 204 18.93 9.96 34.72
CA LEU A 204 18.34 10.32 33.45
C LEU A 204 18.92 11.61 32.88
N MET A 205 19.43 12.46 33.73
CA MET A 205 20.11 13.70 33.37
C MET A 205 21.63 13.50 33.24
N ALA A 206 22.15 12.29 33.47
CA ALA A 206 23.57 12.01 33.30
C ALA A 206 23.98 12.17 31.85
N ASP A 207 25.14 12.77 31.64
CA ASP A 207 25.68 12.97 30.28
C ASP A 207 26.12 11.63 29.70
N LEU A 208 25.65 11.34 28.51
CA LEU A 208 26.11 10.24 27.68
C LEU A 208 26.55 10.81 26.32
N ASN A 209 27.85 11.03 26.16
CA ASN A 209 28.44 11.60 24.97
C ASN A 209 27.84 12.98 24.56
N GLY A 210 27.70 13.88 25.54
CA GLY A 210 27.19 15.24 25.33
C GLY A 210 25.68 15.35 25.28
N ARG A 211 24.93 14.31 25.67
CA ARG A 211 23.46 14.35 25.74
C ARG A 211 22.95 13.69 27.03
N PRO A 212 21.85 14.19 27.62
CA PRO A 212 21.19 13.49 28.71
C PRO A 212 20.75 12.08 28.31
N LEU A 213 20.88 11.11 29.20
CA LEU A 213 20.53 9.71 28.98
C LEU A 213 19.05 9.53 28.55
N ALA A 214 18.18 10.46 28.91
CA ALA A 214 16.75 10.46 28.60
C ALA A 214 16.37 11.35 27.42
N ALA A 215 17.32 11.86 26.64
CA ALA A 215 17.08 12.74 25.50
C ALA A 215 16.94 11.98 24.18
#